data_6f96ccfd63fc911fafcf5d1afd030c60
#
_entry.id   6f96ccfd63fc911fafcf5d1afd030c60
#
_cell.length_a   1.000
_cell.length_b   1.000
_cell.length_c   1.000
_cell.angle_alpha   90.00
_cell.angle_beta   90.00
_cell.angle_gamma   90.00
#
_symmetry.space_group_name_H-M   'P 1'
#
loop_
_entity.id
_entity.type
_entity.pdbx_description
1 polymer ?
#
loop_
_entity_poly.entity_id
_entity_poly.type
_entity_poly.pdbx_seq_one_letter_code
_entity_poly.pdbx_strand_id
1 'polypeptide(L)' 'MELPNKDLVMLFEQLGLDSDQASMDAFFASHSLAHDTKLSEADFWSPSQAAFLRDEIREDAEWAPVVDELNARLHEQ' A
#
# COMPACT_ATOMS: atom_id res chain seq x y z
N MET A 1 18.40 -7.51 -14.63
CA MET A 1 17.74 -7.39 -14.29
C MET A 1 16.66 -7.22 -14.52
N GLU A 2 15.91 -7.33 -14.34
CA GLU A 2 14.98 -7.20 -14.48
C GLU A 2 14.14 -6.56 -14.15
N LEU A 3 13.30 -6.46 -14.29
CA LEU A 3 12.54 -5.96 -14.20
C LEU A 3 11.76 -5.50 -13.94
N PRO A 4 11.25 -5.14 -14.07
CA PRO A 4 10.63 -4.18 -13.27
C PRO A 4 9.17 -4.31 -13.20
N ASN A 5 8.83 -5.22 -12.40
CA ASN A 5 7.47 -5.31 -11.95
C ASN A 5 7.29 -4.28 -10.85
N LYS A 6 6.09 -3.75 -10.71
CA LYS A 6 5.77 -2.88 -9.60
C LYS A 6 5.85 -3.68 -8.31
N ASP A 7 6.32 -3.05 -7.25
CA ASP A 7 6.50 -3.70 -5.96
C ASP A 7 6.17 -2.74 -4.83
N LEU A 8 6.30 -3.21 -3.59
CA LEU A 8 5.96 -2.40 -2.42
C LEU A 8 6.81 -1.14 -2.32
N VAL A 9 8.08 -1.21 -2.71
CA VAL A 9 8.94 -0.03 -2.70
C VAL A 9 8.35 1.03 -3.61
N MET A 10 7.97 0.65 -4.81
CA MET A 10 7.37 1.59 -5.75
C MET A 10 6.04 2.14 -5.23
N LEU A 11 5.25 1.29 -4.61
CA LEU A 11 3.97 1.73 -4.08
C LEU A 11 4.16 2.75 -2.96
N PHE A 12 5.09 2.49 -2.04
CA PHE A 12 5.38 3.44 -0.97
C PHE A 12 5.86 4.77 -1.55
N GLU A 13 6.69 4.72 -2.59
CA GLU A 13 7.15 5.93 -3.23
C GLU A 13 6.00 6.71 -3.87
N GLN A 14 5.09 6.01 -4.50
CA GLN A 14 3.92 6.65 -5.11
C GLN A 14 3.02 7.30 -4.06
N LEU A 15 2.97 6.72 -2.88
CA LEU A 15 2.18 7.27 -1.78
C LEU A 15 2.90 8.38 -1.03
N GLY A 16 4.14 8.66 -1.41
CA GLY A 16 4.93 9.69 -0.73
C GLY A 16 5.48 9.24 0.61
N LEU A 17 5.59 7.94 0.82
CA LEU A 17 6.10 7.37 2.06
C LEU A 17 7.55 6.92 1.88
N ASP A 18 8.28 6.87 2.98
CA ASP A 18 9.64 6.35 2.94
C ASP A 18 9.61 4.88 2.56
N SER A 19 10.47 4.49 1.64
CA SER A 19 10.43 3.16 1.06
C SER A 19 11.62 2.28 1.41
N ASP A 20 12.45 2.70 2.35
CA ASP A 20 13.50 1.83 2.85
C ASP A 20 12.90 0.76 3.76
N GLN A 21 13.60 -0.36 3.88
CA GLN A 21 13.05 -1.51 4.59
C GLN A 21 12.63 -1.18 6.02
N ALA A 22 13.48 -0.45 6.74
CA ALA A 22 13.17 -0.11 8.13
C ALA A 22 11.92 0.75 8.25
N SER A 23 11.75 1.71 7.33
CA SER A 23 10.58 2.58 7.36
C SER A 23 9.31 1.83 6.99
N MET A 24 9.40 0.93 6.01
CA MET A 24 8.24 0.12 5.64
C MET A 24 7.84 -0.80 6.79
N ASP A 25 8.83 -1.41 7.44
CA ASP A 25 8.54 -2.26 8.60
C ASP A 25 7.90 -1.47 9.73
N ALA A 26 8.39 -0.27 9.98
CA ALA A 26 7.83 0.60 11.00
C ALA A 26 6.39 1.00 10.66
N PHE A 27 6.14 1.25 9.37
CA PHE A 27 4.79 1.58 8.94
C PHE A 27 3.82 0.44 9.24
N PHE A 28 4.21 -0.78 8.88
CA PHE A 28 3.35 -1.94 9.14
C PHE A 28 3.18 -2.20 10.63
N ALA A 29 4.22 -1.91 11.42
CA ALA A 29 4.13 -2.10 12.87
C ALA A 29 3.22 -1.08 13.54
N SER A 30 3.12 0.12 12.97
CA SER A 30 2.38 1.21 13.59
C SER A 30 0.98 1.43 13.01
N HIS A 31 0.66 0.78 11.90
CA HIS A 31 -0.64 0.91 11.24
C HIS A 31 -1.25 -0.46 11.06
N SER A 32 -2.52 -0.59 11.37
CA SER A 32 -3.22 -1.84 11.10
C SER A 32 -4.64 -1.51 10.67
N LEU A 33 -5.26 -2.44 9.96
CA LEU A 33 -6.62 -2.29 9.49
C LEU A 33 -7.53 -3.24 10.26
N ALA A 34 -8.69 -2.75 10.59
CA ALA A 34 -9.72 -3.60 11.16
C ALA A 34 -10.12 -4.65 10.12
N HIS A 35 -10.53 -5.80 10.62
CA HIS A 35 -10.85 -6.95 9.79
C HIS A 35 -11.78 -6.61 8.62
N ASP A 36 -12.74 -5.72 8.85
CA ASP A 36 -13.75 -5.38 7.86
C ASP A 36 -13.51 -4.03 7.18
N THR A 37 -12.36 -3.41 7.41
CA THR A 37 -12.05 -2.11 6.80
C THR A 37 -11.31 -2.32 5.50
N LYS A 38 -11.79 -1.70 4.43
CA LYS A 38 -11.10 -1.75 3.15
C LYS A 38 -9.86 -0.88 3.18
N LEU A 39 -8.85 -1.29 2.43
CA LEU A 39 -7.58 -0.60 2.40
C LEU A 39 -7.73 0.89 2.08
N SER A 40 -8.48 1.21 1.03
CA SER A 40 -8.63 2.60 0.61
C SER A 40 -9.50 3.42 1.55
N GLU A 41 -10.16 2.78 2.49
CA GLU A 41 -11.02 3.45 3.45
C GLU A 41 -10.35 3.67 4.80
N ALA A 42 -9.10 3.26 4.93
CA ALA A 42 -8.36 3.46 6.17
C ALA A 42 -8.21 4.96 6.44
N ASP A 43 -8.36 5.34 7.69
CA ASP A 43 -8.39 6.76 8.05
C ASP A 43 -7.00 7.39 8.16
N PHE A 44 -5.94 6.57 8.06
CA PHE A 44 -4.57 7.12 8.11
C PHE A 44 -4.05 7.57 6.75
N TRP A 45 -4.81 7.37 5.68
CA TRP A 45 -4.42 7.87 4.35
C TRP A 45 -4.90 9.31 4.18
N SER A 46 -4.09 10.12 3.50
CA SER A 46 -4.58 11.42 3.05
C SER A 46 -5.60 11.20 1.93
N PRO A 47 -6.41 12.23 1.62
CA PRO A 47 -7.36 12.08 0.49
C PRO A 47 -6.67 11.70 -0.81
N SER A 48 -5.48 12.24 -1.09
CA SER A 48 -4.73 11.89 -2.29
C SER A 48 -4.28 10.45 -2.29
N GLN A 49 -3.80 9.97 -1.14
CA GLN A 49 -3.37 8.58 -1.02
C GLN A 49 -4.53 7.62 -1.16
N ALA A 50 -5.64 7.93 -0.53
CA ALA A 50 -6.83 7.09 -0.62
C ALA A 50 -7.34 7.04 -2.06
N ALA A 51 -7.33 8.18 -2.75
CA ALA A 51 -7.77 8.24 -4.14
C ALA A 51 -6.86 7.39 -5.04
N PHE A 52 -5.55 7.47 -4.81
CA PHE A 52 -4.61 6.66 -5.57
C PHE A 52 -4.90 5.17 -5.38
N LEU A 53 -5.04 4.75 -4.13
CA LEU A 53 -5.28 3.34 -3.83
C LEU A 53 -6.60 2.86 -4.43
N ARG A 54 -7.61 3.71 -4.42
CA ARG A 54 -8.90 3.35 -4.95
C ARG A 54 -8.91 3.29 -6.48
N ASP A 55 -8.31 4.30 -7.11
CA ASP A 55 -8.46 4.51 -8.54
C ASP A 55 -7.41 3.79 -9.36
N GLU A 56 -6.14 3.85 -8.95
CA GLU A 56 -5.05 3.23 -9.71
C GLU A 56 -5.14 1.71 -9.68
N ILE A 57 -5.57 1.16 -8.56
CA ILE A 57 -5.75 -0.28 -8.44
C ILE A 57 -6.74 -0.80 -9.45
N ARG A 58 -7.77 -0.03 -9.72
CA ARG A 58 -8.79 -0.44 -10.67
C ARG A 58 -8.32 -0.38 -12.10
N GLU A 59 -7.42 0.56 -12.40
CA GLU A 59 -7.07 0.85 -13.78
C GLU A 59 -5.78 0.20 -14.22
N ASP A 60 -4.94 -0.22 -13.29
CA ASP A 60 -3.65 -0.79 -13.61
C ASP A 60 -3.50 -2.13 -12.92
N ALA A 61 -3.65 -3.19 -13.71
CA ALA A 61 -3.59 -4.55 -13.19
C ALA A 61 -2.23 -4.88 -12.57
N GLU A 62 -1.19 -4.16 -12.94
CA GLU A 62 0.14 -4.40 -12.37
C GLU A 62 0.22 -4.01 -10.90
N TRP A 63 -0.64 -3.12 -10.46
CA TRP A 63 -0.69 -2.74 -9.05
C TRP A 63 -1.44 -3.75 -8.18
N ALA A 64 -2.28 -4.58 -8.79
CA ALA A 64 -3.15 -5.47 -8.02
C ALA A 64 -2.40 -6.38 -7.06
N PRO A 65 -1.35 -7.12 -7.49
CA PRO A 65 -0.65 -8.00 -6.55
C PRO A 65 0.10 -7.22 -5.46
N VAL A 66 0.60 -6.03 -5.79
CA VAL A 66 1.31 -5.21 -4.80
C VAL A 66 0.35 -4.71 -3.73
N VAL A 67 -0.82 -4.27 -4.16
CA VAL A 67 -1.82 -3.76 -3.24
C VAL A 67 -2.40 -4.89 -2.40
N ASP A 68 -2.55 -6.07 -2.98
CA ASP A 68 -2.98 -7.23 -2.21
C ASP A 68 -1.98 -7.53 -1.09
N GLU A 69 -0.69 -7.41 -1.37
CA GLU A 69 0.32 -7.62 -0.35
C GLU A 69 0.25 -6.56 0.74
N LEU A 70 0.09 -5.30 0.35
CA LEU A 70 -0.06 -4.21 1.31
C LEU A 70 -1.28 -4.45 2.20
N ASN A 71 -2.38 -4.80 1.58
CA ASN A 71 -3.62 -5.05 2.29
C ASN A 71 -3.47 -6.20 3.29
N ALA A 72 -2.85 -7.30 2.84
CA ALA A 72 -2.67 -8.46 3.69
C ALA A 72 -1.80 -8.12 4.90
N ARG A 73 -0.71 -7.39 4.68
CA ARG A 73 0.20 -7.04 5.78
C ARG A 73 -0.46 -6.12 6.80
N LEU A 74 -1.28 -5.20 6.35
CA LEU A 74 -1.98 -4.29 7.26
C LEU A 74 -3.06 -5.01 8.06
N HIS A 75 -3.60 -6.09 7.53
CA HIS A 75 -4.63 -6.87 8.21
C HIS A 75 -4.06 -7.99 9.09
N GLU A 76 -2.77 -8.24 9.03
CA GLU A 76 -2.15 -9.31 9.82
C GLU A 76 -2.08 -8.99 11.31
N GLN A 77 -2.24 -7.75 11.67
CA GLN A 77 -2.00 -7.31 13.06
C GLN A 77 -3.21 -7.32 13.94
#